data_b2632b41ec4eeaed571c2d74bc42e49d
#
_entry.id   b2632b41ec4eeaed571c2d74bc42e49d
#
_cell.length_a   1.000
_cell.length_b   1.000
_cell.length_c   1.000
_cell.angle_alpha   90.00
_cell.angle_beta   90.00
_cell.angle_gamma   90.00
#
_symmetry.space_group_name_H-M   'P 1'
#
loop_
_entity.id
_entity.type
_entity.pdbx_description
1 polymer ?
#
loop_
_entity_poly.entity_id
_entity_poly.type
_entity_poly.pdbx_seq_one_letter_code
_entity_poly.pdbx_strand_id
1 'polypeptide(L)'
;MASKVKNRLAVLNVVGLTSDLLKRGLPRLNQLADQGVSRLIQPALPAVTCTAQSNYLTGQPPSQHGIVANGWYHRELAEVQFWKQPNQIVQAPKIWERLKASDPAFTCAQLFWWYNMYASVDFSITPRPMYPADGRKVFDIY
;
A
#
# COMPACT_ATOMS: atom_id res chain seq x y z
N MET A 1 -11.13 21.40 29.61
CA MET A 1 -11.10 20.14 28.86
C MET A 1 -9.74 20.02 28.20
N ALA A 2 -8.89 19.10 28.62
CA ALA A 2 -7.58 18.91 28.00
C ALA A 2 -7.79 18.39 26.56
N SER A 3 -7.26 19.10 25.56
CA SER A 3 -7.24 18.67 24.16
C SER A 3 -6.52 17.31 24.13
N LYS A 4 -7.26 16.25 23.80
CA LYS A 4 -6.68 14.93 23.58
C LYS A 4 -5.75 15.07 22.38
N VAL A 5 -4.43 15.08 22.61
CA VAL A 5 -3.43 15.11 21.53
C VAL A 5 -3.73 13.90 20.64
N LYS A 6 -4.26 14.15 19.44
CA LYS A 6 -4.44 13.08 18.46
C LYS A 6 -3.06 12.62 18.00
N ASN A 7 -2.71 11.39 18.31
CA ASN A 7 -1.48 10.79 17.79
C ASN A 7 -1.60 10.72 16.27
N ARG A 8 -0.57 11.19 15.57
CA ARG A 8 -0.46 11.09 14.12
C ARG A 8 0.51 9.97 13.77
N LEU A 9 0.13 9.16 12.80
CA LEU A 9 0.96 8.09 12.25
C LEU A 9 1.18 8.33 10.76
N ALA A 10 2.43 8.26 10.32
CA ALA A 10 2.77 8.23 8.90
C ALA A 10 3.39 6.87 8.57
N VAL A 11 2.86 6.20 7.55
CA VAL A 11 3.40 4.95 7.02
C VAL A 11 3.99 5.24 5.65
N LEU A 12 5.31 5.09 5.53
CA LEU A 12 6.04 5.34 4.29
C LEU A 12 6.50 4.02 3.67
N ASN A 13 5.97 3.70 2.50
CA ASN A 13 6.43 2.54 1.73
C ASN A 13 7.52 2.97 0.75
N VAL A 14 8.77 2.71 1.09
CA VAL A 14 9.93 3.04 0.25
C VAL A 14 10.35 1.78 -0.51
N VAL A 15 9.88 1.68 -1.74
CA VAL A 15 10.14 0.51 -2.60
C VAL A 15 11.64 0.37 -2.89
N GLY A 16 12.16 -0.85 -2.73
CA GLY A 16 13.57 -1.15 -2.95
C GLY A 16 14.51 -0.78 -1.80
N LEU A 17 14.00 -0.23 -0.69
CA LEU A 17 14.80 0.04 0.49
C LEU A 17 15.17 -1.29 1.19
N THR A 18 16.47 -1.57 1.25
CA THR A 18 17.03 -2.74 1.94
C THR A 18 17.89 -2.32 3.11
N SER A 19 18.18 -3.26 4.02
CA SER A 19 19.11 -3.02 5.14
C SER A 19 20.51 -2.61 4.66
N ASP A 20 20.93 -3.09 3.49
CA ASP A 20 22.22 -2.72 2.91
C ASP A 20 22.22 -1.29 2.35
N LEU A 21 21.10 -0.86 1.76
CA LEU A 21 20.97 0.52 1.31
C LEU A 21 20.95 1.51 2.47
N LEU A 22 20.34 1.14 3.59
CA LEU A 22 20.38 1.97 4.81
C LEU A 22 21.83 2.23 5.24
N LYS A 23 22.72 1.22 5.15
CA LYS A 23 24.14 1.35 5.51
C LYS A 23 24.96 2.20 4.55
N ARG A 24 24.47 2.44 3.31
CA ARG A 24 25.22 3.07 2.20
C ARG A 24 24.97 4.57 2.01
N GLY A 25 24.68 5.31 3.06
CA GLY A 25 24.67 6.77 2.96
C GLY A 25 23.29 7.41 2.88
N LEU A 26 22.35 6.89 3.66
CA LEU A 26 21.02 7.49 3.86
C LEU A 26 20.94 8.13 5.26
N PRO A 27 21.65 9.26 5.52
CA PRO A 27 21.87 9.77 6.87
C PRO A 27 20.58 10.10 7.61
N ARG A 28 19.56 10.58 6.94
CA ARG A 28 18.26 10.90 7.57
C ARG A 28 17.49 9.65 7.97
N LEU A 29 17.50 8.62 7.14
CA LEU A 29 16.86 7.34 7.48
C LEU A 29 17.64 6.61 8.56
N ASN A 30 18.97 6.68 8.55
CA ASN A 30 19.80 6.13 9.62
C ASN A 30 19.49 6.82 10.94
N GLN A 31 19.41 8.16 10.97
CA GLN A 31 19.01 8.90 12.15
C GLN A 31 17.65 8.46 12.71
N LEU A 32 16.67 8.21 11.85
CA LEU A 32 15.37 7.68 12.26
C LEU A 32 15.49 6.25 12.81
N ALA A 33 16.30 5.41 12.17
CA ALA A 33 16.53 4.03 12.64
C ALA A 33 17.20 4.00 14.01
N ASP A 34 18.15 4.92 14.27
CA ASP A 34 18.85 5.04 15.54
C ASP A 34 17.93 5.54 16.70
N GLN A 35 16.91 6.34 16.34
CA GLN A 35 15.91 6.84 17.29
C GLN A 35 14.73 5.90 17.49
N GLY A 36 14.61 4.89 16.66
CA GLY A 36 13.50 3.97 16.61
C GLY A 36 13.89 2.50 16.70
N VAL A 37 13.14 1.67 16.00
CA VAL A 37 13.39 0.23 15.92
C VAL A 37 13.46 -0.19 14.46
N SER A 38 14.55 -0.86 14.09
CA SER A 38 14.70 -1.48 12.76
C SER A 38 14.50 -2.99 12.88
N ARG A 39 13.71 -3.56 11.98
CA ARG A 39 13.45 -5.01 11.90
C ARG A 39 13.33 -5.42 10.44
N LEU A 40 13.74 -6.66 10.16
CA LEU A 40 13.50 -7.30 8.89
C LEU A 40 12.06 -7.82 8.86
N ILE A 41 11.41 -7.65 7.73
CA ILE A 41 10.08 -8.19 7.47
C ILE A 41 10.26 -9.42 6.58
N GLN A 42 9.61 -10.53 6.96
CA GLN A 42 9.54 -11.69 6.07
C GLN A 42 8.57 -11.37 4.93
N PRO A 43 9.01 -11.42 3.66
CA PRO A 43 8.14 -11.10 2.54
C PRO A 43 7.06 -12.18 2.35
N ALA A 44 5.90 -11.77 1.85
CA ALA A 44 4.97 -12.70 1.23
C ALA A 44 5.50 -13.13 -0.15
N LEU A 45 5.12 -14.30 -0.60
CA LEU A 45 5.43 -14.78 -1.95
C LEU A 45 4.17 -14.74 -2.83
N PRO A 46 4.27 -14.17 -4.04
CA PRO A 46 5.41 -13.45 -4.60
C PRO A 46 5.63 -12.08 -3.93
N ALA A 47 6.89 -11.67 -3.77
CA ALA A 47 7.29 -10.40 -3.16
C ALA A 47 7.19 -9.26 -4.19
N VAL A 48 5.97 -8.96 -4.62
CA VAL A 48 5.66 -7.92 -5.61
C VAL A 48 4.79 -6.82 -5.01
N THR A 49 4.76 -5.66 -5.66
CA THR A 49 4.15 -4.44 -5.13
C THR A 49 2.71 -4.62 -4.63
N CYS A 50 1.83 -5.15 -5.47
CA CYS A 50 0.40 -5.23 -5.14
C CYS A 50 0.15 -6.20 -3.98
N THR A 51 0.80 -7.35 -3.98
CA THR A 51 0.70 -8.34 -2.90
C THR A 51 1.24 -7.77 -1.58
N ALA A 52 2.45 -7.19 -1.61
CA ALA A 52 3.08 -6.65 -0.41
C ALA A 52 2.28 -5.50 0.20
N GLN A 53 1.84 -4.55 -0.61
CA GLN A 53 1.03 -3.42 -0.12
C GLN A 53 -0.31 -3.89 0.44
N SER A 54 -0.96 -4.88 -0.18
CA SER A 54 -2.20 -5.44 0.34
C SER A 54 -2.00 -6.15 1.69
N ASN A 55 -0.88 -6.86 1.87
CA ASN A 55 -0.52 -7.42 3.17
C ASN A 55 -0.37 -6.32 4.24
N TYR A 56 0.32 -5.21 3.91
CA TYR A 56 0.51 -4.12 4.87
C TYR A 56 -0.81 -3.42 5.24
N LEU A 57 -1.70 -3.23 4.26
CA LEU A 57 -2.97 -2.55 4.48
C LEU A 57 -4.01 -3.39 5.22
N THR A 58 -3.93 -4.72 5.12
CA THR A 58 -4.93 -5.63 5.67
C THR A 58 -4.44 -6.41 6.89
N GLY A 59 -3.12 -6.59 7.03
CA GLY A 59 -2.51 -7.51 7.99
C GLY A 59 -2.83 -8.98 7.68
N GLN A 60 -3.20 -9.30 6.43
CA GLN A 60 -3.64 -10.62 6.01
C GLN A 60 -2.78 -11.16 4.86
N PRO A 61 -2.68 -12.49 4.69
CA PRO A 61 -1.99 -13.11 3.57
C PRO A 61 -2.82 -13.06 2.27
N PRO A 62 -2.20 -13.31 1.10
CA PRO A 62 -2.89 -13.34 -0.20
C PRO A 62 -4.11 -14.26 -0.27
N SER A 63 -4.10 -15.35 0.47
CA SER A 63 -5.25 -16.28 0.56
C SER A 63 -6.51 -15.66 1.17
N GLN A 64 -6.37 -14.55 1.89
CA GLN A 64 -7.48 -13.85 2.51
C GLN A 64 -7.85 -12.53 1.82
N HIS A 65 -6.86 -11.78 1.34
CA HIS A 65 -7.16 -10.52 0.65
C HIS A 65 -7.28 -10.65 -0.88
N GLY A 66 -6.94 -11.82 -1.46
CA GLY A 66 -7.16 -12.13 -2.88
C GLY A 66 -6.10 -11.57 -3.84
N ILE A 67 -5.12 -10.79 -3.39
CA ILE A 67 -4.12 -10.16 -4.25
C ILE A 67 -2.87 -11.03 -4.33
N VAL A 68 -2.78 -11.81 -5.39
CA VAL A 68 -1.74 -12.85 -5.56
C VAL A 68 -0.54 -12.39 -6.38
N ALA A 69 -0.65 -11.26 -7.11
CA ALA A 69 0.43 -10.72 -7.94
C ALA A 69 0.14 -9.25 -8.32
N ASN A 70 0.97 -8.65 -9.19
CA ASN A 70 0.66 -7.36 -9.83
C ASN A 70 -0.39 -7.49 -10.96
N GLY A 71 -0.69 -8.72 -11.34
CA GLY A 71 -1.73 -9.07 -12.30
C GLY A 71 -1.95 -10.58 -12.30
N TRP A 72 -3.12 -11.01 -12.70
CA TRP A 72 -3.48 -12.42 -12.81
C TRP A 72 -4.60 -12.64 -13.82
N TYR A 73 -4.82 -13.92 -14.17
CA TYR A 73 -5.89 -14.31 -15.07
C TYR A 73 -7.24 -14.28 -14.36
N HIS A 74 -8.16 -13.46 -14.86
CA HIS A 74 -9.55 -13.40 -14.43
C HIS A 74 -10.38 -14.41 -15.23
N ARG A 75 -10.78 -15.50 -14.60
CA ARG A 75 -11.50 -16.60 -15.26
C ARG A 75 -12.83 -16.17 -15.85
N GLU A 76 -13.57 -15.33 -15.12
CA GLU A 76 -14.90 -14.85 -15.53
C GLU A 76 -14.83 -13.93 -16.77
N LEU A 77 -13.75 -13.22 -16.92
CA LEU A 77 -13.52 -12.29 -18.04
C LEU A 77 -12.66 -12.91 -19.14
N ALA A 78 -12.11 -14.12 -18.91
CA ALA A 78 -11.17 -14.80 -19.80
C ALA A 78 -9.98 -13.92 -20.24
N GLU A 79 -9.48 -13.06 -19.33
CA GLU A 79 -8.38 -12.13 -19.64
C GLU A 79 -7.37 -12.02 -18.51
N VAL A 80 -6.14 -11.64 -18.83
CA VAL A 80 -5.11 -11.25 -17.86
C VAL A 80 -5.23 -9.76 -17.60
N GLN A 81 -5.40 -9.38 -16.34
CA GLN A 81 -5.49 -7.99 -15.92
C GLN A 81 -4.32 -7.63 -15.02
N PHE A 82 -3.61 -6.57 -15.36
CA PHE A 82 -2.51 -6.01 -14.59
C PHE A 82 -2.89 -4.65 -13.99
N TRP A 83 -2.31 -4.33 -12.85
CA TRP A 83 -2.30 -2.99 -12.28
C TRP A 83 -3.70 -2.39 -12.08
N LYS A 84 -4.69 -3.21 -11.77
CA LYS A 84 -6.03 -2.73 -11.45
C LYS A 84 -6.00 -1.90 -10.17
N GLN A 85 -6.79 -0.82 -10.14
CA GLN A 85 -6.78 0.18 -9.08
C GLN A 85 -7.95 0.07 -8.08
N PRO A 86 -9.11 -0.53 -8.43
CA PRO A 86 -10.25 -0.49 -7.53
C PRO A 86 -9.97 -1.13 -6.17
N ASN A 87 -10.28 -0.42 -5.09
CA ASN A 87 -10.06 -0.89 -3.72
C ASN A 87 -10.85 -2.17 -3.39
N GLN A 88 -12.01 -2.35 -4.03
CA GLN A 88 -12.89 -3.50 -3.82
C GLN A 88 -12.26 -4.83 -4.23
N ILE A 89 -11.22 -4.82 -5.07
CA ILE A 89 -10.49 -6.05 -5.44
C ILE A 89 -9.80 -6.66 -4.21
N VAL A 90 -9.38 -5.83 -3.26
CA VAL A 90 -8.81 -6.29 -1.99
C VAL A 90 -9.94 -6.73 -1.07
N GLN A 91 -10.13 -8.03 -0.91
CA GLN A 91 -11.29 -8.64 -0.24
C GLN A 91 -11.26 -8.50 1.29
N ALA A 92 -10.08 -8.41 1.90
CA ALA A 92 -9.97 -8.25 3.35
C ALA A 92 -10.19 -6.79 3.79
N PRO A 93 -10.72 -6.56 4.99
CA PRO A 93 -10.85 -5.23 5.58
C PRO A 93 -9.49 -4.55 5.73
N LYS A 94 -9.39 -3.29 5.30
CA LYS A 94 -8.17 -2.49 5.40
C LYS A 94 -8.08 -1.84 6.79
N ILE A 95 -6.89 -1.45 7.17
CA ILE A 95 -6.61 -0.92 8.50
C ILE A 95 -7.47 0.30 8.85
N TRP A 96 -7.71 1.21 7.91
CA TRP A 96 -8.56 2.38 8.16
C TRP A 96 -10.03 2.01 8.36
N GLU A 97 -10.53 0.97 7.71
CA GLU A 97 -11.90 0.49 7.89
C GLU A 97 -12.09 -0.04 9.31
N ARG A 98 -11.11 -0.80 9.81
CA ARG A 98 -11.11 -1.29 11.20
C ARG A 98 -10.99 -0.15 12.22
N LEU A 99 -10.12 0.83 11.96
CA LEU A 99 -9.92 1.97 12.86
C LEU A 99 -11.16 2.88 12.88
N LYS A 100 -11.79 3.15 11.74
CA LYS A 100 -13.04 3.91 11.68
C LYS A 100 -14.21 3.21 12.36
N ALA A 101 -14.24 1.88 12.34
CA ALA A 101 -15.25 1.11 13.06
C ALA A 101 -15.11 1.25 14.58
N SER A 102 -13.90 1.42 15.09
CA SER A 102 -13.63 1.63 16.52
C SER A 102 -13.64 3.10 16.96
N ASP A 103 -13.25 4.01 16.07
CA ASP A 103 -13.26 5.46 16.29
C ASP A 103 -13.79 6.18 15.03
N PRO A 104 -15.08 6.55 15.00
CA PRO A 104 -15.67 7.26 13.86
C PRO A 104 -15.02 8.62 13.54
N ALA A 105 -14.26 9.19 14.47
CA ALA A 105 -13.50 10.44 14.25
C ALA A 105 -12.11 10.20 13.66
N PHE A 106 -11.72 8.93 13.44
CA PHE A 106 -10.47 8.58 12.80
C PHE A 106 -10.47 9.04 11.34
N THR A 107 -9.39 9.71 10.93
CA THR A 107 -9.19 10.16 9.54
C THR A 107 -7.96 9.52 8.95
N CYS A 108 -8.02 9.17 7.66
CA CYS A 108 -6.95 8.52 6.93
C CYS A 108 -6.72 9.21 5.58
N ALA A 109 -5.46 9.40 5.23
CA ALA A 109 -5.03 9.76 3.89
C ALA A 109 -4.25 8.60 3.27
N GLN A 110 -4.60 8.22 2.06
CA GLN A 110 -3.89 7.21 1.28
C GLN A 110 -3.33 7.86 0.00
N LEU A 111 -2.00 7.99 -0.05
CA LEU A 111 -1.32 8.71 -1.12
C LEU A 111 -0.43 7.74 -1.90
N PHE A 112 -0.69 7.57 -3.19
CA PHE A 112 0.10 6.75 -4.12
C PHE A 112 0.21 5.25 -3.78
N TRP A 113 -0.62 4.75 -2.87
CA TRP A 113 -0.73 3.32 -2.61
C TRP A 113 -1.57 2.63 -3.68
N TRP A 114 -1.27 1.38 -3.95
CA TRP A 114 -2.05 0.58 -4.90
C TRP A 114 -3.44 0.28 -4.34
N TYR A 115 -4.41 0.02 -5.20
CA TYR A 115 -5.81 -0.18 -4.84
C TYR A 115 -6.43 0.98 -4.05
N ASN A 116 -6.07 2.19 -4.44
CA ASN A 116 -6.56 3.41 -3.81
C ASN A 116 -7.89 3.92 -4.42
N MET A 117 -8.19 3.56 -5.66
CA MET A 117 -9.39 4.02 -6.35
C MET A 117 -10.64 3.52 -5.62
N TYR A 118 -11.54 4.44 -5.28
CA TYR A 118 -12.76 4.18 -4.50
C TYR A 118 -12.52 3.65 -3.07
N ALA A 119 -11.35 3.86 -2.51
CA ALA A 119 -11.08 3.54 -1.11
C ALA A 119 -11.93 4.42 -0.18
N SER A 120 -12.36 3.85 0.95
CA SER A 120 -13.15 4.54 1.99
C SER A 120 -12.29 5.40 2.93
N VAL A 121 -11.27 6.06 2.39
CA VAL A 121 -10.41 7.01 3.10
C VAL A 121 -10.94 8.44 2.96
N ASP A 122 -10.45 9.35 3.80
CA ASP A 122 -10.91 10.75 3.78
C ASP A 122 -10.20 11.56 2.70
N PHE A 123 -8.94 11.21 2.42
CA PHE A 123 -8.13 11.85 1.39
C PHE A 123 -7.40 10.80 0.59
N SER A 124 -7.40 10.92 -0.74
CA SER A 124 -6.70 9.98 -1.61
C SER A 124 -6.07 10.65 -2.82
N ILE A 125 -4.87 10.17 -3.17
CA ILE A 125 -4.23 10.44 -4.46
C ILE A 125 -3.86 9.09 -5.06
N THR A 126 -4.43 8.79 -6.23
CA THR A 126 -4.26 7.50 -6.90
C THR A 126 -3.32 7.65 -8.09
N PRO A 127 -2.22 6.87 -8.18
CA PRO A 127 -1.44 6.82 -9.41
C PRO A 127 -2.31 6.31 -10.56
N ARG A 128 -2.18 6.94 -11.69
CA ARG A 128 -2.93 6.57 -12.89
C ARG A 128 -1.99 6.34 -14.07
N PRO A 129 -1.25 5.22 -14.07
CA PRO A 129 -0.33 4.93 -15.17
C PRO A 129 -1.12 4.70 -16.46
N MET A 130 -0.65 5.30 -17.55
CA MET A 130 -1.18 5.06 -18.88
C MET A 130 -0.30 4.06 -19.62
N TYR A 131 -0.93 2.99 -20.12
CA TYR A 131 -0.28 1.96 -20.93
C TYR A 131 -0.88 2.01 -22.33
N PRO A 132 -0.18 2.58 -23.34
CA PRO A 132 -0.58 2.47 -24.73
C PRO A 132 -0.64 1.01 -25.21
N ALA A 133 -1.34 0.77 -26.32
CA ALA A 133 -1.51 -0.57 -26.87
C ALA A 133 -0.19 -1.28 -27.22
N ASP A 134 0.89 -0.54 -27.43
CA ASP A 134 2.24 -1.07 -27.66
C ASP A 134 3.00 -1.46 -26.37
N GLY A 135 2.35 -1.37 -25.20
CA GLY A 135 2.89 -1.77 -23.91
C GLY A 135 3.87 -0.79 -23.27
N ARG A 136 4.16 0.35 -23.88
CA ARG A 136 5.01 1.36 -23.25
C ARG A 136 4.28 2.02 -22.09
N LYS A 137 5.00 2.26 -20.99
CA LYS A 137 4.51 3.16 -19.96
C LYS A 137 4.73 4.60 -20.43
N VAL A 138 3.65 5.37 -20.52
CA VAL A 138 3.71 6.82 -20.69
C VAL A 138 3.80 7.44 -19.29
N PHE A 139 3.57 8.67 -19.09
CA PHE A 139 3.65 9.30 -17.77
C PHE A 139 2.47 8.92 -16.88
N ASP A 140 2.72 8.82 -15.57
CA ASP A 140 1.64 8.74 -14.60
C ASP A 140 0.91 10.09 -14.55
N ILE A 141 -0.42 10.06 -14.51
CA ILE A 141 -1.26 11.23 -14.28
C ILE A 141 -1.75 11.13 -12.83
N TYR A 142 -1.57 12.21 -12.08
CA TYR A 142 -1.98 12.32 -10.68
C TYR A 142 -3.13 13.32 -10.55
#